data_4169d569f7d75582b440e6fa67028b7e
#
_entry.id   4169d569f7d75582b440e6fa67028b7e
#
_cell.length_a   1.000
_cell.length_b   1.000
_cell.length_c   1.000
_cell.angle_alpha   90.00
_cell.angle_beta   90.00
_cell.angle_gamma   90.00
#
_symmetry.space_group_name_H-M   'P 1'
#
loop_
_entity.id
_entity.type
_entity.pdbx_description
1 polymer ?
#
loop_
_entity_poly.entity_id
_entity_poly.type
_entity_poly.pdbx_seq_one_letter_code
_entity_poly.pdbx_strand_id
1 'polypeptide(L)'
;EKKVIVQRIREIAAYKSESPLRKFRSVCVLLLSTMVVYAASPFLTANASTDSTYHFSGENTESINLSSHFNGTNGSFVLYDTANDHYMIYNEDLSTQRVSPDSTFKIYSGLFALEEGIISADSNERAWDGTLYSIDSWNQDQTLATAMQNSANWYFQELDEQTGYPALRGYYTKIGYGNCDLSGGIDDYWAESTLKISPAEQVILLSDFLRNKWGFDPENIQAVKDALFISNTDIGTLYGKTGTGSRNGRNTNGWFVGFLETDENVYCFALNMQDSGGASGSAASEAAVSILHDLL
;
A
#
# COMPACT_ATOMS: atom_id res chain seq x y z
N GLU A 1 32.10 2.05 48.73
CA GLU A 1 32.14 0.66 48.24
C GLU A 1 31.82 -0.38 49.30
N LYS A 2 32.51 -0.38 50.48
CA LYS A 2 32.26 -1.36 51.56
C LYS A 2 30.80 -1.43 52.06
N LYS A 3 30.07 -0.29 52.13
CA LYS A 3 28.65 -0.26 52.55
C LYS A 3 27.71 -0.95 51.55
N VAL A 4 27.98 -0.80 50.24
CA VAL A 4 27.15 -1.41 49.16
C VAL A 4 27.33 -2.94 49.15
N ILE A 5 28.56 -3.41 49.37
CA ILE A 5 28.86 -4.85 49.44
C ILE A 5 28.17 -5.49 50.63
N VAL A 6 28.23 -4.86 51.80
CA VAL A 6 27.56 -5.36 53.03
C VAL A 6 26.05 -5.38 52.88
N GLN A 7 25.47 -4.41 52.17
CA GLN A 7 24.02 -4.38 51.90
C GLN A 7 23.62 -5.50 50.96
N ARG A 8 24.34 -5.72 49.88
CA ARG A 8 24.12 -6.84 48.95
C ARG A 8 24.25 -8.21 49.62
N ILE A 9 25.25 -8.40 50.51
CA ILE A 9 25.41 -9.64 51.26
C ILE A 9 24.22 -9.87 52.20
N ARG A 10 23.68 -8.81 52.84
CA ARG A 10 22.47 -8.92 53.67
C ARG A 10 21.23 -9.26 52.87
N GLU A 11 21.07 -8.69 51.67
CA GLU A 11 19.96 -9.00 50.78
C GLU A 11 20.01 -10.47 50.26
N ILE A 12 21.21 -10.97 49.94
CA ILE A 12 21.44 -12.38 49.58
C ILE A 12 21.17 -13.31 50.76
N ALA A 13 21.63 -12.96 51.97
CA ALA A 13 21.41 -13.75 53.16
C ALA A 13 19.96 -13.73 53.67
N ALA A 14 19.20 -12.67 53.31
CA ALA A 14 17.77 -12.55 53.60
C ALA A 14 16.87 -13.19 52.57
N TYR A 15 17.44 -13.71 51.47
CA TYR A 15 16.69 -14.40 50.41
C TYR A 15 16.05 -15.66 50.94
N LYS A 16 14.76 -15.60 51.23
CA LYS A 16 13.93 -16.78 51.49
C LYS A 16 13.50 -17.41 50.16
N SER A 17 13.89 -18.64 49.93
CA SER A 17 13.37 -19.40 48.78
C SER A 17 11.83 -19.38 48.81
N GLU A 18 11.20 -19.05 47.68
CA GLU A 18 9.76 -19.06 47.59
C GLU A 18 9.18 -20.41 48.00
N SER A 19 8.07 -20.39 48.71
CA SER A 19 7.41 -21.61 49.17
C SER A 19 7.02 -22.48 47.93
N PRO A 20 7.07 -23.80 48.05
CA PRO A 20 6.67 -24.73 46.98
C PRO A 20 5.27 -24.40 46.42
N LEU A 21 4.37 -23.94 47.26
CA LEU A 21 3.02 -23.56 46.91
C LEU A 21 2.99 -22.30 46.01
N ARG A 22 3.88 -21.37 46.25
CA ARG A 22 3.97 -20.11 45.45
C ARG A 22 4.58 -20.38 44.08
N LYS A 23 5.59 -21.24 44.01
CA LYS A 23 6.18 -21.73 42.75
C LYS A 23 5.14 -22.52 41.93
N PHE A 24 4.36 -23.38 42.58
CA PHE A 24 3.29 -24.11 41.93
C PHE A 24 2.20 -23.17 41.36
N ARG A 25 1.77 -22.17 42.11
CA ARG A 25 0.83 -21.15 41.62
C ARG A 25 1.36 -20.38 40.42
N SER A 26 2.62 -19.96 40.43
CA SER A 26 3.26 -19.26 39.30
C SER A 26 3.32 -20.13 38.05
N VAL A 27 3.62 -21.43 38.19
CA VAL A 27 3.62 -22.38 37.07
C VAL A 27 2.19 -22.60 36.54
N CYS A 28 1.19 -22.71 37.41
CA CYS A 28 -0.21 -22.84 37.01
C CYS A 28 -0.71 -21.59 36.26
N VAL A 29 -0.34 -20.37 36.71
CA VAL A 29 -0.70 -19.12 36.00
C VAL A 29 -0.02 -19.08 34.63
N LEU A 30 1.25 -19.46 34.54
CA LEU A 30 1.97 -19.52 33.27
C LEU A 30 1.33 -20.53 32.30
N LEU A 31 0.99 -21.72 32.77
CA LEU A 31 0.33 -22.74 31.97
C LEU A 31 -1.08 -22.33 31.53
N LEU A 32 -1.84 -21.65 32.42
CA LEU A 32 -3.15 -21.10 32.07
C LEU A 32 -3.04 -19.98 31.02
N SER A 33 -2.06 -19.08 31.17
CA SER A 33 -1.85 -18.00 30.20
C SER A 33 -1.42 -18.55 28.83
N THR A 34 -0.54 -19.54 28.80
CA THR A 34 -0.14 -20.22 27.54
C THR A 34 -1.30 -20.99 26.93
N MET A 35 -2.15 -21.62 27.73
CA MET A 35 -3.34 -22.34 27.24
C MET A 35 -4.38 -21.37 26.66
N VAL A 36 -4.58 -20.21 27.27
CA VAL A 36 -5.46 -19.14 26.73
C VAL A 36 -4.92 -18.60 25.41
N VAL A 37 -3.61 -18.35 25.30
CA VAL A 37 -2.97 -17.92 24.06
C VAL A 37 -3.11 -19.01 22.98
N TYR A 38 -2.91 -20.28 23.34
CA TYR A 38 -3.04 -21.41 22.39
C TYR A 38 -4.49 -21.65 21.96
N ALA A 39 -5.47 -21.48 22.87
CA ALA A 39 -6.90 -21.61 22.55
C ALA A 39 -7.43 -20.39 21.75
N ALA A 40 -6.87 -19.20 21.94
CA ALA A 40 -7.21 -18.00 21.18
C ALA A 40 -6.50 -17.94 19.80
N SER A 41 -5.41 -18.67 19.63
CA SER A 41 -4.60 -18.71 18.40
C SER A 41 -5.44 -19.06 17.14
N PRO A 42 -6.34 -20.08 17.14
CA PRO A 42 -7.20 -20.34 15.98
C PRO A 42 -8.19 -19.19 15.67
N PHE A 43 -8.65 -18.47 16.68
CA PHE A 43 -9.53 -17.30 16.47
C PHE A 43 -8.78 -16.06 16.00
N LEU A 44 -7.50 -15.92 16.35
CA LEU A 44 -6.62 -14.85 15.86
C LEU A 44 -6.11 -15.16 14.44
N THR A 45 -5.92 -16.44 14.10
CA THR A 45 -5.52 -16.86 12.73
C THR A 45 -6.72 -16.99 11.79
N ALA A 46 -7.94 -17.20 12.30
CA ALA A 46 -9.15 -17.27 11.47
C ALA A 46 -9.58 -15.91 10.89
N ASN A 47 -9.00 -14.78 11.36
CA ASN A 47 -9.15 -13.47 10.76
C ASN A 47 -7.94 -13.03 9.93
N ALA A 48 -6.95 -13.91 9.74
CA ALA A 48 -5.81 -13.67 8.88
C ALA A 48 -6.01 -14.44 7.57
N SER A 49 -6.28 -13.69 6.51
CA SER A 49 -6.39 -14.13 5.13
C SER A 49 -7.62 -15.01 4.80
N THR A 50 -8.73 -14.41 4.57
CA THR A 50 -9.46 -14.86 3.38
C THR A 50 -8.59 -14.45 2.19
N ASP A 51 -7.98 -15.41 1.52
CA ASP A 51 -7.40 -15.29 0.20
C ASP A 51 -8.57 -15.15 -0.83
N SER A 52 -9.53 -14.30 -0.48
CA SER A 52 -10.63 -13.94 -1.34
C SER A 52 -10.10 -12.89 -2.31
N THR A 53 -9.61 -13.35 -3.43
CA THR A 53 -9.47 -12.52 -4.61
C THR A 53 -10.80 -11.85 -4.91
N TYR A 54 -10.77 -10.58 -5.26
CA TYR A 54 -11.96 -9.89 -5.73
C TYR A 54 -12.49 -10.63 -6.98
N HIS A 55 -13.81 -10.82 -7.02
CA HIS A 55 -14.49 -11.36 -8.19
C HIS A 55 -15.56 -10.37 -8.62
N PHE A 56 -15.57 -10.04 -9.90
CA PHE A 56 -16.67 -9.27 -10.47
C PHE A 56 -17.96 -10.09 -10.39
N SER A 57 -19.02 -9.49 -9.85
CA SER A 57 -20.31 -10.19 -9.63
C SER A 57 -21.13 -10.41 -10.92
N GLY A 58 -20.60 -10.04 -12.07
CA GLY A 58 -21.25 -10.19 -13.38
C GLY A 58 -22.36 -9.17 -13.67
N GLU A 59 -22.66 -8.30 -12.72
CA GLU A 59 -23.56 -7.17 -12.89
C GLU A 59 -22.73 -5.95 -13.28
N ASN A 60 -23.15 -5.21 -14.33
CA ASN A 60 -22.47 -4.00 -14.81
C ASN A 60 -21.00 -4.18 -15.21
N THR A 61 -20.64 -5.30 -15.79
CA THR A 61 -19.29 -5.53 -16.34
C THR A 61 -19.34 -5.76 -17.85
N GLU A 62 -18.38 -5.19 -18.56
CA GLU A 62 -18.16 -5.40 -19.98
C GLU A 62 -16.72 -5.89 -20.21
N SER A 63 -16.59 -7.00 -20.95
CA SER A 63 -15.29 -7.47 -21.40
C SER A 63 -14.93 -6.80 -22.71
N ILE A 64 -13.79 -6.12 -22.76
CA ILE A 64 -13.29 -5.39 -23.91
C ILE A 64 -11.97 -5.96 -24.42
N ASN A 65 -11.65 -5.77 -25.70
CA ASN A 65 -10.38 -6.23 -26.24
C ASN A 65 -9.42 -5.04 -26.45
N LEU A 66 -8.40 -4.98 -25.64
CA LEU A 66 -7.35 -3.95 -25.65
C LEU A 66 -5.97 -4.51 -25.98
N SER A 67 -5.88 -5.73 -26.54
CA SER A 67 -4.61 -6.43 -26.80
C SER A 67 -3.63 -5.62 -27.65
N SER A 68 -4.11 -4.74 -28.54
CA SER A 68 -3.29 -3.85 -29.37
C SER A 68 -2.45 -2.85 -28.57
N HIS A 69 -2.92 -2.43 -27.38
CA HIS A 69 -2.21 -1.47 -26.54
C HIS A 69 -1.10 -2.11 -25.70
N PHE A 70 -1.08 -3.44 -25.60
CA PHE A 70 -0.11 -4.16 -24.76
C PHE A 70 1.14 -4.63 -25.53
N ASN A 71 1.16 -4.50 -26.88
CA ASN A 71 2.31 -4.86 -27.72
C ASN A 71 2.87 -6.27 -27.47
N GLY A 72 1.99 -7.23 -27.17
CA GLY A 72 2.35 -8.61 -26.83
C GLY A 72 2.79 -8.85 -25.40
N THR A 73 2.85 -7.83 -24.56
CA THR A 73 3.08 -7.95 -23.12
C THR A 73 1.83 -8.48 -22.42
N ASN A 74 2.00 -9.38 -21.47
CA ASN A 74 0.88 -9.82 -20.62
C ASN A 74 0.42 -8.66 -19.73
N GLY A 75 -0.89 -8.46 -19.64
CA GLY A 75 -1.40 -7.41 -18.77
C GLY A 75 -2.92 -7.40 -18.73
N SER A 76 -3.43 -6.49 -17.93
CA SER A 76 -4.86 -6.26 -17.76
C SER A 76 -5.16 -4.78 -17.57
N PHE A 77 -6.38 -4.41 -17.85
CA PHE A 77 -6.89 -3.06 -17.64
C PHE A 77 -8.30 -3.13 -17.07
N VAL A 78 -8.56 -2.33 -16.05
CA VAL A 78 -9.89 -2.14 -15.47
C VAL A 78 -10.20 -0.66 -15.49
N LEU A 79 -11.33 -0.29 -16.06
CA LEU A 79 -11.91 1.06 -15.99
C LEU A 79 -13.25 0.97 -15.25
N TYR A 80 -13.45 1.83 -14.29
CA TYR A 80 -14.71 1.98 -13.57
C TYR A 80 -15.32 3.36 -13.84
N ASP A 81 -16.45 3.36 -14.51
CA ASP A 81 -17.33 4.51 -14.71
C ASP A 81 -18.16 4.72 -13.44
N THR A 82 -17.80 5.77 -12.67
CA THR A 82 -18.42 5.99 -11.35
C THR A 82 -19.85 6.50 -11.44
N ALA A 83 -20.23 7.17 -12.54
CA ALA A 83 -21.60 7.68 -12.73
C ALA A 83 -22.58 6.58 -13.09
N ASN A 84 -22.16 5.59 -13.88
CA ASN A 84 -23.00 4.50 -14.35
C ASN A 84 -22.82 3.20 -13.57
N ASP A 85 -21.92 3.17 -12.57
CA ASP A 85 -21.55 1.97 -11.82
C ASP A 85 -21.20 0.80 -12.74
N HIS A 86 -20.33 1.07 -13.73
CA HIS A 86 -20.03 0.15 -14.81
C HIS A 86 -18.53 -0.09 -14.93
N TYR A 87 -18.13 -1.37 -15.10
CA TYR A 87 -16.74 -1.79 -15.28
C TYR A 87 -16.47 -2.25 -16.70
N MET A 88 -15.44 -1.70 -17.35
CA MET A 88 -14.86 -2.22 -18.58
C MET A 88 -13.56 -2.95 -18.25
N ILE A 89 -13.44 -4.22 -18.66
CA ILE A 89 -12.37 -5.10 -18.21
C ILE A 89 -11.68 -5.73 -19.42
N TYR A 90 -10.36 -5.57 -19.48
CA TYR A 90 -9.50 -6.35 -20.35
C TYR A 90 -8.73 -7.38 -19.53
N ASN A 91 -8.81 -8.66 -19.89
CA ASN A 91 -8.14 -9.80 -19.25
C ASN A 91 -8.54 -9.95 -17.76
N GLU A 92 -9.75 -10.44 -17.53
CA GLU A 92 -10.35 -10.60 -16.20
C GLU A 92 -9.49 -11.45 -15.26
N ASP A 93 -8.85 -12.51 -15.75
CA ASP A 93 -8.01 -13.39 -14.95
C ASP A 93 -6.83 -12.61 -14.32
N LEU A 94 -6.14 -11.78 -15.10
CA LEU A 94 -5.06 -10.94 -14.61
C LEU A 94 -5.58 -9.73 -13.82
N SER A 95 -6.77 -9.22 -14.13
CA SER A 95 -7.36 -8.08 -13.40
C SER A 95 -7.76 -8.42 -11.96
N THR A 96 -7.96 -9.68 -11.65
CA THR A 96 -8.26 -10.18 -10.30
C THR A 96 -7.05 -10.80 -9.60
N GLN A 97 -5.94 -11.01 -10.33
CA GLN A 97 -4.71 -11.55 -9.76
C GLN A 97 -3.97 -10.50 -8.93
N ARG A 98 -3.65 -10.84 -7.68
CA ARG A 98 -2.86 -9.99 -6.79
C ARG A 98 -1.37 -10.09 -7.08
N VAL A 99 -0.73 -8.94 -7.29
CA VAL A 99 0.72 -8.78 -7.47
C VAL A 99 1.24 -7.66 -6.60
N SER A 100 2.57 -7.48 -6.50
CA SER A 100 3.14 -6.37 -5.71
C SER A 100 2.69 -5.02 -6.25
N PRO A 101 2.27 -4.08 -5.38
CA PRO A 101 1.84 -2.75 -5.79
C PRO A 101 3.00 -1.89 -6.31
N ASP A 102 4.22 -2.22 -5.94
CA ASP A 102 5.39 -1.36 -6.17
C ASP A 102 5.08 0.09 -5.76
N SER A 103 5.49 1.09 -6.52
CA SER A 103 5.30 2.49 -6.13
C SER A 103 3.84 2.97 -6.08
N THR A 104 2.83 2.17 -6.45
CA THR A 104 1.43 2.57 -6.31
C THR A 104 0.97 2.61 -4.84
N PHE A 105 1.66 1.89 -3.94
CA PHE A 105 1.40 1.94 -2.49
C PHE A 105 1.53 3.36 -1.93
N LYS A 106 2.36 4.21 -2.54
CA LYS A 106 2.68 5.57 -2.08
C LYS A 106 1.45 6.47 -1.94
N ILE A 107 0.39 6.21 -2.71
CA ILE A 107 -0.90 6.90 -2.59
C ILE A 107 -1.40 6.81 -1.15
N TYR A 108 -1.40 5.60 -0.61
CA TYR A 108 -1.94 5.30 0.72
C TYR A 108 -0.92 5.54 1.84
N SER A 109 0.38 5.29 1.59
CA SER A 109 1.45 5.66 2.53
C SER A 109 1.43 7.16 2.83
N GLY A 110 1.32 8.01 1.80
CA GLY A 110 1.18 9.46 1.97
C GLY A 110 -0.08 9.84 2.76
N LEU A 111 -1.21 9.21 2.45
CA LEU A 111 -2.47 9.43 3.16
C LEU A 111 -2.38 9.05 4.65
N PHE A 112 -1.78 7.92 4.96
CA PHE A 112 -1.64 7.46 6.35
C PHE A 112 -0.72 8.36 7.16
N ALA A 113 0.37 8.85 6.57
CA ALA A 113 1.26 9.81 7.22
C ALA A 113 0.58 11.16 7.50
N LEU A 114 -0.32 11.60 6.63
CA LEU A 114 -1.18 12.77 6.87
C LEU A 114 -2.16 12.51 8.03
N GLU A 115 -2.83 11.37 8.05
CA GLU A 115 -3.79 10.98 9.11
C GLU A 115 -3.13 10.86 10.49
N GLU A 116 -1.87 10.39 10.55
CA GLU A 116 -1.08 10.33 11.79
C GLU A 116 -0.46 11.69 12.18
N GLY A 117 -0.60 12.72 11.33
CA GLY A 117 -0.01 14.04 11.57
C GLY A 117 1.52 14.08 11.49
N ILE A 118 2.14 13.11 10.81
CA ILE A 118 3.59 13.06 10.53
C ILE A 118 3.97 14.12 9.53
N ILE A 119 3.09 14.37 8.57
CA ILE A 119 3.08 15.50 7.65
C ILE A 119 1.69 16.14 7.67
N SER A 120 1.58 17.35 7.15
CA SER A 120 0.29 18.01 6.91
C SER A 120 0.24 18.56 5.49
N ALA A 121 -0.94 18.94 5.02
CA ALA A 121 -1.10 19.56 3.69
C ALA A 121 -0.14 20.74 3.48
N ASP A 122 0.01 21.59 4.50
CA ASP A 122 0.85 22.79 4.46
C ASP A 122 2.32 22.57 4.86
N SER A 123 2.66 21.41 5.47
CA SER A 123 4.00 21.13 5.99
C SER A 123 4.36 19.65 5.75
N ASN A 124 4.79 19.36 4.52
CA ASN A 124 5.09 18.01 4.07
C ASN A 124 6.46 17.88 3.39
N GLU A 125 7.30 18.90 3.48
CA GLU A 125 8.67 18.84 2.98
C GLU A 125 9.55 18.00 3.90
N ARG A 126 10.43 17.18 3.28
CA ARG A 126 11.50 16.42 3.92
C ARG A 126 12.82 16.78 3.28
N ALA A 127 13.80 17.10 4.12
CA ALA A 127 15.15 17.40 3.67
C ALA A 127 15.86 16.11 3.24
N TRP A 128 16.51 16.17 2.08
CA TRP A 128 17.38 15.10 1.61
C TRP A 128 18.62 14.97 2.52
N ASP A 129 18.95 13.77 2.92
CA ASP A 129 20.06 13.47 3.85
C ASP A 129 21.46 13.47 3.20
N GLY A 130 21.55 13.70 1.88
CA GLY A 130 22.79 13.64 1.11
C GLY A 130 23.14 12.25 0.56
N THR A 131 22.34 11.23 0.79
CA THR A 131 22.50 9.90 0.19
C THR A 131 22.32 9.97 -1.32
N LEU A 132 23.32 9.53 -2.08
CA LEU A 132 23.27 9.58 -3.54
C LEU A 132 22.51 8.38 -4.13
N TYR A 133 21.44 8.69 -4.81
CA TYR A 133 20.61 7.74 -5.57
C TYR A 133 20.95 7.80 -7.06
N SER A 134 20.74 6.71 -7.78
CA SER A 134 20.92 6.64 -9.24
C SER A 134 19.88 7.43 -10.02
N ILE A 135 18.82 7.88 -9.37
CA ILE A 135 17.75 8.73 -9.94
C ILE A 135 18.00 10.15 -9.46
N ASP A 136 18.42 11.03 -10.36
CA ASP A 136 18.85 12.40 -10.02
C ASP A 136 17.77 13.21 -9.31
N SER A 137 16.49 13.04 -9.68
CA SER A 137 15.37 13.73 -9.05
C SER A 137 15.10 13.32 -7.59
N TRP A 138 15.77 12.27 -7.10
CA TRP A 138 15.70 11.85 -5.70
C TRP A 138 16.74 12.56 -4.82
N ASN A 139 17.78 13.15 -5.42
CA ASN A 139 18.92 13.76 -4.74
C ASN A 139 18.65 15.24 -4.40
N GLN A 140 17.49 15.50 -3.80
CA GLN A 140 17.04 16.82 -3.38
C GLN A 140 15.91 16.71 -2.35
N ASP A 141 15.62 17.80 -1.66
CA ASP A 141 14.47 17.89 -0.77
C ASP A 141 13.17 17.59 -1.54
N GLN A 142 12.22 16.95 -0.88
CA GLN A 142 10.97 16.51 -1.48
C GLN A 142 9.78 17.02 -0.67
N THR A 143 8.76 17.48 -1.34
CA THR A 143 7.39 17.61 -0.80
C THR A 143 6.60 16.33 -1.13
N LEU A 144 5.42 16.16 -0.55
CA LEU A 144 4.53 15.05 -0.91
C LEU A 144 4.27 15.00 -2.42
N ALA A 145 4.02 16.16 -3.04
CA ALA A 145 3.77 16.25 -4.48
C ALA A 145 4.99 15.85 -5.30
N THR A 146 6.17 16.40 -5.01
CA THR A 146 7.39 16.07 -5.78
C THR A 146 7.84 14.64 -5.54
N ALA A 147 7.72 14.11 -4.32
CA ALA A 147 8.01 12.72 -3.99
C ALA A 147 7.07 11.75 -4.72
N MET A 148 5.78 12.10 -4.84
CA MET A 148 4.80 11.32 -5.60
C MET A 148 5.14 11.30 -7.09
N GLN A 149 5.42 12.46 -7.68
CA GLN A 149 5.78 12.60 -9.10
C GLN A 149 7.09 11.91 -9.43
N ASN A 150 8.14 12.12 -8.62
CA ASN A 150 9.46 11.51 -8.78
C ASN A 150 9.51 10.04 -8.32
N SER A 151 8.45 9.56 -7.68
CA SER A 151 8.40 8.23 -7.04
C SER A 151 9.55 8.00 -6.05
N ALA A 152 9.95 9.04 -5.29
CA ALA A 152 11.09 9.01 -4.38
C ALA A 152 10.85 8.04 -3.22
N ASN A 153 11.52 6.87 -3.25
CA ASN A 153 11.30 5.82 -2.25
C ASN A 153 11.67 6.29 -0.85
N TRP A 154 12.81 6.98 -0.69
CA TRP A 154 13.31 7.39 0.60
C TRP A 154 12.32 8.26 1.39
N TYR A 155 11.56 9.12 0.68
CA TYR A 155 10.54 9.97 1.29
C TYR A 155 9.43 9.14 1.94
N PHE A 156 8.89 8.16 1.21
CA PHE A 156 7.80 7.32 1.72
C PHE A 156 8.27 6.27 2.72
N GLN A 157 9.50 5.79 2.60
CA GLN A 157 10.13 4.93 3.62
C GLN A 157 10.24 5.67 4.96
N GLU A 158 10.71 6.93 4.95
CA GLU A 158 10.74 7.76 6.15
C GLU A 158 9.33 7.98 6.75
N LEU A 159 8.32 8.24 5.90
CA LEU A 159 6.94 8.36 6.37
C LEU A 159 6.43 7.07 7.00
N ASP A 160 6.66 5.92 6.37
CA ASP A 160 6.24 4.62 6.87
C ASP A 160 6.94 4.26 8.17
N GLU A 161 8.26 4.53 8.31
CA GLU A 161 9.00 4.35 9.55
C GLU A 161 8.40 5.18 10.69
N GLN A 162 8.08 6.46 10.42
CA GLN A 162 7.49 7.37 11.43
C GLN A 162 6.04 6.99 11.77
N THR A 163 5.25 6.53 10.81
CA THR A 163 3.91 5.99 11.01
C THR A 163 3.97 4.73 11.88
N GLY A 164 4.96 3.89 11.64
CA GLY A 164 5.21 2.65 12.37
C GLY A 164 4.31 1.49 11.97
N TYR A 165 4.86 0.28 12.11
CA TYR A 165 4.22 -0.95 11.67
C TYR A 165 2.78 -1.18 12.21
N PRO A 166 2.47 -0.93 13.53
CA PRO A 166 1.12 -1.15 14.04
C PRO A 166 0.06 -0.24 13.39
N ALA A 167 0.39 1.05 13.19
CA ALA A 167 -0.51 2.01 12.59
C ALA A 167 -0.70 1.71 11.09
N LEU A 168 0.39 1.48 10.34
CA LEU A 168 0.33 1.07 8.93
C LEU A 168 -0.56 -0.16 8.73
N ARG A 169 -0.35 -1.21 9.53
CA ARG A 169 -1.19 -2.41 9.47
C ARG A 169 -2.66 -2.11 9.77
N GLY A 170 -2.92 -1.24 10.73
CA GLY A 170 -4.27 -0.77 11.06
C GLY A 170 -4.95 -0.09 9.88
N TYR A 171 -4.25 0.82 9.22
CA TYR A 171 -4.74 1.54 8.05
C TYR A 171 -4.95 0.64 6.84
N TYR A 172 -3.98 -0.21 6.47
CA TYR A 172 -4.14 -1.16 5.37
C TYR A 172 -5.32 -2.09 5.59
N THR A 173 -5.54 -2.54 6.83
CA THR A 173 -6.72 -3.33 7.21
C THR A 173 -8.01 -2.51 7.12
N LYS A 174 -7.99 -1.25 7.60
CA LYS A 174 -9.16 -0.34 7.56
C LYS A 174 -9.65 -0.10 6.14
N ILE A 175 -8.72 0.11 5.21
CA ILE A 175 -9.08 0.34 3.81
C ILE A 175 -9.30 -0.94 2.99
N GLY A 176 -8.92 -2.11 3.51
CA GLY A 176 -9.04 -3.39 2.80
C GLY A 176 -8.05 -3.54 1.65
N TYR A 177 -6.80 -3.13 1.83
CA TYR A 177 -5.79 -3.13 0.77
C TYR A 177 -5.29 -4.54 0.44
N GLY A 178 -5.80 -5.13 -0.62
CA GLY A 178 -5.34 -6.42 -1.11
C GLY A 178 -5.24 -7.50 -0.02
N ASN A 179 -4.06 -8.07 0.19
CA ASN A 179 -3.81 -9.07 1.24
C ASN A 179 -3.41 -8.50 2.60
N CYS A 180 -3.21 -7.19 2.72
CA CYS A 180 -2.79 -6.49 3.95
C CYS A 180 -1.51 -7.07 4.60
N ASP A 181 -0.63 -7.73 3.84
CA ASP A 181 0.55 -8.41 4.37
C ASP A 181 1.79 -7.51 4.32
N LEU A 182 2.18 -6.98 5.47
CA LEU A 182 3.36 -6.14 5.66
C LEU A 182 4.57 -6.91 6.22
N SER A 183 4.53 -8.25 6.23
CA SER A 183 5.58 -9.09 6.84
C SER A 183 6.93 -9.02 6.15
N GLY A 184 7.00 -8.44 4.94
CA GLY A 184 8.24 -8.20 4.20
C GLY A 184 9.17 -7.16 4.83
N GLY A 185 8.71 -6.45 5.89
CA GLY A 185 9.46 -5.38 6.55
C GLY A 185 8.99 -4.00 6.14
N ILE A 186 9.12 -3.01 7.03
CA ILE A 186 8.56 -1.67 6.86
C ILE A 186 9.13 -0.95 5.63
N ASP A 187 10.36 -1.27 5.24
CA ASP A 187 11.07 -0.60 4.15
C ASP A 187 10.76 -1.18 2.78
N ASP A 188 10.33 -2.48 2.71
CA ASP A 188 10.28 -3.23 1.45
C ASP A 188 9.00 -4.05 1.24
N TYR A 189 8.00 -4.00 2.15
CA TYR A 189 6.79 -4.82 2.07
C TYR A 189 6.03 -4.66 0.73
N TRP A 190 6.22 -3.54 0.04
CA TRP A 190 5.55 -3.13 -1.20
C TRP A 190 6.35 -3.47 -2.47
N ALA A 191 7.69 -3.63 -2.39
CA ALA A 191 8.60 -3.75 -3.52
C ALA A 191 8.84 -5.22 -3.89
N GLU A 192 8.06 -5.78 -4.82
CA GLU A 192 8.13 -7.21 -5.21
C GLU A 192 8.15 -8.17 -4.00
N SER A 193 7.50 -7.77 -2.90
CA SER A 193 7.54 -8.42 -1.59
C SER A 193 6.16 -8.96 -1.18
N THR A 194 5.78 -8.86 0.11
CA THR A 194 4.62 -9.56 0.67
C THR A 194 3.27 -8.89 0.44
N LEU A 195 3.23 -7.55 0.37
CA LEU A 195 1.98 -6.83 0.07
C LEU A 195 1.59 -7.07 -1.39
N LYS A 196 0.33 -7.47 -1.59
CA LYS A 196 -0.21 -7.78 -2.91
C LYS A 196 -1.60 -7.18 -3.09
N ILE A 197 -1.89 -6.72 -4.30
CA ILE A 197 -3.18 -6.16 -4.67
C ILE A 197 -3.45 -6.44 -6.15
N SER A 198 -4.71 -6.58 -6.53
CA SER A 198 -5.13 -6.77 -7.93
C SER A 198 -5.53 -5.44 -8.59
N PRO A 199 -5.52 -5.35 -9.93
CA PRO A 199 -6.05 -4.20 -10.65
C PRO A 199 -7.48 -3.84 -10.28
N ALA A 200 -8.36 -4.82 -10.12
CA ALA A 200 -9.74 -4.61 -9.68
C ALA A 200 -9.81 -3.96 -8.29
N GLU A 201 -9.01 -4.46 -7.33
CA GLU A 201 -8.95 -3.89 -5.99
C GLU A 201 -8.38 -2.46 -5.98
N GLN A 202 -7.39 -2.16 -6.83
CA GLN A 202 -6.86 -0.80 -7.00
C GLN A 202 -7.95 0.19 -7.44
N VAL A 203 -8.76 -0.18 -8.41
CA VAL A 203 -9.86 0.65 -8.92
C VAL A 203 -10.91 0.91 -7.84
N ILE A 204 -11.28 -0.12 -7.08
CA ILE A 204 -12.22 0.01 -5.97
C ILE A 204 -11.67 0.96 -4.90
N LEU A 205 -10.41 0.78 -4.51
CA LEU A 205 -9.78 1.63 -3.51
C LEU A 205 -9.65 3.08 -3.96
N LEU A 206 -9.36 3.35 -5.25
CA LEU A 206 -9.35 4.71 -5.80
C LEU A 206 -10.75 5.35 -5.75
N SER A 207 -11.78 4.60 -6.11
CA SER A 207 -13.17 5.06 -6.00
C SER A 207 -13.57 5.32 -4.54
N ASP A 208 -13.18 4.46 -3.62
CA ASP A 208 -13.41 4.62 -2.19
C ASP A 208 -12.63 5.82 -1.61
N PHE A 209 -11.39 6.05 -2.07
CA PHE A 209 -10.58 7.21 -1.75
C PHE A 209 -11.26 8.52 -2.16
N LEU A 210 -11.69 8.63 -3.41
CA LEU A 210 -12.34 9.84 -3.93
C LEU A 210 -13.65 10.17 -3.22
N ARG A 211 -14.37 9.14 -2.77
CA ARG A 211 -15.62 9.30 -1.98
C ARG A 211 -15.37 9.43 -0.48
N ASN A 212 -14.11 9.38 -0.06
CA ASN A 212 -13.72 9.35 1.36
C ASN A 212 -14.52 8.33 2.19
N LYS A 213 -14.67 7.13 1.69
CA LYS A 213 -15.49 6.08 2.31
C LYS A 213 -15.01 5.71 3.72
N TRP A 214 -13.74 5.91 3.99
CA TRP A 214 -13.12 5.55 5.28
C TRP A 214 -13.25 6.64 6.35
N GLY A 215 -13.76 7.84 6.00
CA GLY A 215 -13.95 8.96 6.91
C GLY A 215 -12.62 9.54 7.41
N PHE A 216 -11.63 9.65 6.53
CA PHE A 216 -10.39 10.37 6.77
C PHE A 216 -10.62 11.88 6.70
N ASP A 217 -9.63 12.67 7.12
CA ASP A 217 -9.73 14.12 7.00
C ASP A 217 -9.83 14.52 5.52
N PRO A 218 -10.86 15.30 5.11
CA PRO A 218 -11.01 15.75 3.73
C PRO A 218 -9.81 16.55 3.20
N GLU A 219 -9.10 17.30 4.05
CA GLU A 219 -7.89 18.03 3.65
C GLU A 219 -6.76 17.05 3.30
N ASN A 220 -6.65 15.94 4.00
CA ASN A 220 -5.66 14.90 3.73
C ASN A 220 -5.96 14.16 2.41
N ILE A 221 -7.23 13.84 2.16
CA ILE A 221 -7.69 13.29 0.87
C ILE A 221 -7.33 14.26 -0.26
N GLN A 222 -7.62 15.56 -0.10
CA GLN A 222 -7.33 16.56 -1.12
C GLN A 222 -5.82 16.70 -1.35
N ALA A 223 -5.00 16.73 -0.29
CA ALA A 223 -3.54 16.81 -0.41
C ALA A 223 -2.94 15.65 -1.21
N VAL A 224 -3.43 14.41 -0.99
CA VAL A 224 -3.00 13.25 -1.78
C VAL A 224 -3.51 13.35 -3.21
N LYS A 225 -4.76 13.77 -3.42
CA LYS A 225 -5.31 13.99 -4.76
C LYS A 225 -4.47 14.98 -5.55
N ASP A 226 -4.12 16.12 -4.94
CA ASP A 226 -3.27 17.13 -5.59
C ASP A 226 -1.88 16.59 -5.93
N ALA A 227 -1.31 15.75 -5.05
CA ALA A 227 -0.03 15.09 -5.31
C ALA A 227 -0.07 14.07 -6.47
N LEU A 228 -1.25 13.54 -6.79
CA LEU A 228 -1.47 12.62 -7.91
C LEU A 228 -1.71 13.32 -9.25
N PHE A 229 -1.83 14.65 -9.28
CA PHE A 229 -2.04 15.40 -10.53
C PHE A 229 -0.93 15.13 -11.55
N ILE A 230 -1.33 14.81 -12.78
CA ILE A 230 -0.40 14.59 -13.90
C ILE A 230 -0.54 15.72 -14.93
N SER A 231 -1.72 15.88 -15.51
CA SER A 231 -1.95 16.86 -16.56
C SER A 231 -3.43 17.11 -16.83
N ASN A 232 -3.72 18.27 -17.41
CA ASN A 232 -4.98 18.50 -18.10
C ASN A 232 -4.84 17.99 -19.53
N THR A 233 -5.81 17.20 -19.97
CA THR A 233 -5.89 16.62 -21.32
C THR A 233 -7.16 17.13 -22.01
N ASP A 234 -7.34 16.79 -23.28
CA ASP A 234 -8.55 17.10 -24.05
C ASP A 234 -9.80 16.31 -23.61
N ILE A 235 -9.60 15.18 -22.92
CA ILE A 235 -10.67 14.34 -22.36
C ILE A 235 -10.91 14.55 -20.86
N GLY A 236 -10.12 15.38 -20.17
CA GLY A 236 -10.28 15.66 -18.76
C GLY A 236 -8.96 15.86 -18.01
N THR A 237 -9.03 15.96 -16.68
CA THR A 237 -7.86 16.06 -15.81
C THR A 237 -7.42 14.68 -15.35
N LEU A 238 -6.17 14.33 -15.68
CA LEU A 238 -5.58 13.04 -15.36
C LEU A 238 -4.79 13.10 -14.05
N TYR A 239 -5.09 12.15 -13.18
CA TYR A 239 -4.39 11.89 -11.92
C TYR A 239 -3.92 10.43 -11.89
N GLY A 240 -2.76 10.16 -11.29
CA GLY A 240 -2.32 8.78 -11.19
C GLY A 240 -0.93 8.57 -10.62
N LYS A 241 -0.61 7.31 -10.43
CA LYS A 241 0.67 6.84 -9.92
C LYS A 241 1.16 5.64 -10.70
N THR A 242 2.40 5.71 -11.16
CA THR A 242 3.11 4.58 -11.77
C THR A 242 3.79 3.71 -10.71
N GLY A 243 4.00 2.44 -11.03
CA GLY A 243 4.82 1.50 -10.28
C GLY A 243 5.68 0.67 -11.20
N THR A 244 6.91 0.37 -10.81
CA THR A 244 7.80 -0.54 -11.53
C THR A 244 8.44 -1.51 -10.56
N GLY A 245 8.16 -2.80 -10.73
CA GLY A 245 8.81 -3.88 -10.02
C GLY A 245 9.91 -4.51 -10.87
N SER A 246 11.03 -4.83 -10.22
CA SER A 246 12.19 -5.41 -10.89
C SER A 246 12.66 -6.66 -10.18
N ARG A 247 12.96 -7.71 -10.95
CA ARG A 247 13.58 -8.94 -10.44
C ARG A 247 14.85 -9.23 -11.24
N ASN A 248 15.95 -9.48 -10.55
CA ASN A 248 17.25 -9.76 -11.17
C ASN A 248 17.66 -8.67 -12.19
N GLY A 249 17.40 -7.40 -11.88
CA GLY A 249 17.75 -6.26 -12.74
C GLY A 249 16.91 -6.11 -14.01
N ARG A 250 15.77 -6.79 -14.10
CA ARG A 250 14.80 -6.66 -15.20
C ARG A 250 13.47 -6.21 -14.67
N ASN A 251 12.83 -5.30 -15.37
CA ASN A 251 11.47 -4.86 -15.03
C ASN A 251 10.48 -5.98 -15.38
N THR A 252 9.74 -6.43 -14.38
CA THR A 252 8.81 -7.57 -14.50
C THR A 252 7.38 -7.24 -14.14
N ASN A 253 7.15 -6.06 -13.55
CA ASN A 253 5.84 -5.62 -13.09
C ASN A 253 5.72 -4.11 -13.35
N GLY A 254 4.75 -3.71 -14.17
CA GLY A 254 4.48 -2.33 -14.53
C GLY A 254 3.07 -1.93 -14.16
N TRP A 255 2.91 -0.84 -13.42
CA TRP A 255 1.63 -0.31 -13.00
C TRP A 255 1.41 1.12 -13.47
N PHE A 256 0.17 1.42 -13.83
CA PHE A 256 -0.36 2.76 -13.81
C PHE A 256 -1.79 2.72 -13.28
N VAL A 257 -2.01 3.36 -12.13
CA VAL A 257 -3.32 3.45 -11.47
C VAL A 257 -3.69 4.90 -11.27
N GLY A 258 -4.96 5.23 -11.42
CA GLY A 258 -5.38 6.62 -11.32
C GLY A 258 -6.84 6.84 -11.65
N PHE A 259 -7.16 8.08 -11.92
CA PHE A 259 -8.51 8.48 -12.34
C PHE A 259 -8.44 9.66 -13.31
N LEU A 260 -9.43 9.73 -14.17
CA LEU A 260 -9.68 10.84 -15.08
C LEU A 260 -10.95 11.57 -14.62
N GLU A 261 -10.83 12.86 -14.33
CA GLU A 261 -11.98 13.71 -14.03
C GLU A 261 -12.39 14.49 -15.27
N THR A 262 -13.61 14.28 -15.71
CA THR A 262 -14.27 15.07 -16.75
C THR A 262 -15.28 16.03 -16.12
N ASP A 263 -15.90 16.89 -16.93
CA ASP A 263 -16.95 17.81 -16.42
C ASP A 263 -18.19 17.07 -15.87
N GLU A 264 -18.42 15.84 -16.30
CA GLU A 264 -19.64 15.08 -16.02
C GLU A 264 -19.41 13.82 -15.17
N ASN A 265 -18.17 13.28 -15.13
CA ASN A 265 -17.89 11.99 -14.53
C ASN A 265 -16.46 11.84 -14.03
N VAL A 266 -16.24 10.82 -13.21
CA VAL A 266 -14.91 10.35 -12.82
C VAL A 266 -14.76 8.90 -13.23
N TYR A 267 -13.67 8.61 -13.93
CA TYR A 267 -13.30 7.27 -14.36
C TYR A 267 -12.07 6.81 -13.59
N CYS A 268 -12.24 5.82 -12.69
CA CYS A 268 -11.10 5.20 -12.00
C CYS A 268 -10.53 4.08 -12.87
N PHE A 269 -9.20 3.98 -12.96
CA PHE A 269 -8.57 2.94 -13.77
C PHE A 269 -7.34 2.32 -13.10
N ALA A 270 -7.05 1.07 -13.50
CA ALA A 270 -5.82 0.39 -13.17
C ALA A 270 -5.34 -0.43 -14.37
N LEU A 271 -4.11 -0.18 -14.81
CA LEU A 271 -3.39 -0.97 -15.78
C LEU A 271 -2.23 -1.67 -15.11
N ASN A 272 -2.14 -2.97 -15.30
CA ASN A 272 -0.99 -3.76 -14.87
C ASN A 272 -0.39 -4.53 -16.05
N MET A 273 0.92 -4.51 -16.18
CA MET A 273 1.70 -5.29 -17.12
C MET A 273 2.63 -6.22 -16.38
N GLN A 274 2.75 -7.46 -16.86
CA GLN A 274 3.67 -8.46 -16.33
C GLN A 274 4.45 -9.11 -17.46
N ASP A 275 5.78 -8.98 -17.44
CA ASP A 275 6.66 -9.56 -18.45
C ASP A 275 8.07 -9.75 -17.89
N SER A 276 8.85 -10.56 -18.58
CA SER A 276 10.25 -10.85 -18.23
C SER A 276 11.26 -9.77 -18.63
N GLY A 277 10.82 -8.56 -19.03
CA GLY A 277 11.75 -7.48 -19.40
C GLY A 277 11.15 -6.19 -19.96
N GLY A 278 9.85 -6.16 -20.25
CA GLY A 278 9.17 -5.00 -20.86
C GLY A 278 8.18 -4.26 -19.95
N ALA A 279 7.77 -4.87 -18.84
CA ALA A 279 6.77 -4.31 -17.95
C ALA A 279 7.38 -3.20 -17.07
N SER A 280 6.98 -1.96 -17.28
CA SER A 280 7.41 -0.81 -16.49
C SER A 280 6.25 0.16 -16.26
N GLY A 281 6.40 1.04 -15.27
CA GLY A 281 5.43 2.10 -15.02
C GLY A 281 5.25 3.05 -16.19
N SER A 282 6.33 3.35 -16.94
CA SER A 282 6.23 4.19 -18.16
C SER A 282 5.45 3.49 -19.26
N ALA A 283 5.74 2.22 -19.55
CA ALA A 283 5.00 1.44 -20.54
C ALA A 283 3.51 1.31 -20.16
N ALA A 284 3.24 1.07 -18.87
CA ALA A 284 1.88 1.01 -18.35
C ALA A 284 1.14 2.35 -18.49
N SER A 285 1.84 3.47 -18.21
CA SER A 285 1.26 4.81 -18.36
C SER A 285 0.95 5.15 -19.81
N GLU A 286 1.87 4.88 -20.73
CA GLU A 286 1.67 5.11 -22.16
C GLU A 286 0.46 4.32 -22.70
N ALA A 287 0.37 3.04 -22.37
CA ALA A 287 -0.74 2.20 -22.76
C ALA A 287 -2.07 2.68 -22.16
N ALA A 288 -2.11 3.02 -20.87
CA ALA A 288 -3.33 3.47 -20.22
C ALA A 288 -3.84 4.79 -20.79
N VAL A 289 -2.96 5.76 -21.04
CA VAL A 289 -3.34 7.05 -21.67
C VAL A 289 -3.92 6.80 -23.06
N SER A 290 -3.29 5.96 -23.88
CA SER A 290 -3.82 5.57 -25.20
C SER A 290 -5.20 4.90 -25.10
N ILE A 291 -5.39 4.00 -24.12
CA ILE A 291 -6.68 3.33 -23.89
C ILE A 291 -7.77 4.34 -23.48
N LEU A 292 -7.45 5.24 -22.57
CA LEU A 292 -8.40 6.25 -22.11
C LEU A 292 -8.88 7.14 -23.26
N HIS A 293 -7.98 7.55 -24.16
CA HIS A 293 -8.36 8.31 -25.36
C HIS A 293 -9.20 7.52 -26.35
N ASP A 294 -9.03 6.19 -26.43
CA ASP A 294 -9.82 5.36 -27.33
C ASP A 294 -11.21 5.03 -26.78
N LEU A 295 -11.39 5.07 -25.45
CA LEU A 295 -12.63 4.70 -24.77
C LEU A 295 -13.53 5.89 -24.43
N LEU A 296 -12.95 7.08 -24.24
CA LEU A 296 -13.63 8.27 -23.74
C LEU A 296 -13.57 9.44 -24.71
#